data_0ea809946c971915515d44b1ad3af4d3
#
_entry.id   0ea809946c971915515d44b1ad3af4d3
#
_cell.length_a   1.000
_cell.length_b   1.000
_cell.length_c   1.000
_cell.angle_alpha   90.00
_cell.angle_beta   90.00
_cell.angle_gamma   90.00
#
_symmetry.space_group_name_H-M   'P 1'
#
loop_
_entity.id
_entity.type
_entity.pdbx_description
1 polymer ?
#
loop_
_entity_poly.entity_id
_entity_poly.type
_entity_poly.pdbx_seq_one_letter_code
_entity_poly.pdbx_strand_id
1 'polypeptide(L)'
;MVEKYNIRTDLALEEKERFESDHVKVQGVILTEEYDEENEIRITTVRIETENGAKVMGKPVGSYITIEAPEMAAPDEGYHEEISQQLRKFIGELLPKRKMEKILVVGLGNRQVTPDALGPYVVDNLHITRHIIEEYGKYATGEDEVWSVSAIVPGVMGQTGMETVEVIRGVVAETKPDILLVIDALAARNSKRLNRTIQIADTGINPGSGVGNHRNAITEKTVGIPVIAIGVPTVVDAATIVGDTMDNLLSAVEVSESLKGMASVIKGYSPAEKYELIKELIAPHLNGMFVTPKDIDETVRRISYTISEALNMLFAASAT
;
A
#
# COMPACT_ATOMS: atom_id res chain seq x y z
N MET A 1 -12.62 21.07 22.75
CA MET A 1 -12.30 19.71 22.29
C MET A 1 -11.84 19.90 20.85
N VAL A 2 -10.52 20.04 20.66
CA VAL A 2 -9.94 20.27 19.33
C VAL A 2 -9.95 18.91 18.63
N GLU A 3 -10.77 18.75 17.61
CA GLU A 3 -10.67 17.59 16.70
C GLU A 3 -9.24 17.59 16.14
N LYS A 4 -8.46 16.57 16.50
CA LYS A 4 -7.15 16.33 15.92
C LYS A 4 -7.37 16.01 14.45
N TYR A 5 -7.14 16.97 13.58
CA TYR A 5 -7.10 16.76 12.15
C TYR A 5 -5.99 15.75 11.83
N ASN A 6 -6.41 14.53 11.50
CA ASN A 6 -5.51 13.47 11.07
C ASN A 6 -5.13 13.75 9.61
N ILE A 7 -3.88 14.12 9.37
CA ILE A 7 -3.32 14.07 8.02
C ILE A 7 -3.36 12.59 7.62
N ARG A 8 -4.09 12.29 6.57
CA ARG A 8 -4.38 10.90 6.18
C ARG A 8 -3.21 10.33 5.40
N THR A 9 -2.74 9.17 5.81
CA THR A 9 -1.79 8.36 5.04
C THR A 9 -2.23 6.91 5.04
N ASP A 10 -2.02 6.23 3.92
CA ASP A 10 -2.26 4.80 3.80
C ASP A 10 -1.05 3.99 4.30
N LEU A 11 0.15 4.61 4.39
CA LEU A 11 1.37 3.94 4.81
C LEU A 11 1.58 3.97 6.33
N ALA A 12 1.78 2.79 6.94
CA ALA A 12 2.05 2.66 8.38
C ALA A 12 3.41 3.26 8.78
N LEU A 13 4.40 3.22 7.88
CA LEU A 13 5.70 3.82 8.09
C LEU A 13 5.61 5.34 8.26
N GLU A 14 4.79 6.02 7.46
CA GLU A 14 4.59 7.47 7.55
C GLU A 14 3.95 7.90 8.87
N GLU A 15 3.03 7.09 9.40
CA GLU A 15 2.47 7.33 10.74
C GLU A 15 3.53 7.18 11.82
N LYS A 16 4.41 6.17 11.72
CA LYS A 16 5.47 5.97 12.69
C LYS A 16 6.51 7.09 12.66
N GLU A 17 6.99 7.50 11.49
CA GLU A 17 7.95 8.61 11.34
C GLU A 17 7.44 9.90 11.99
N ARG A 18 6.13 10.14 11.94
CA ARG A 18 5.50 11.27 12.65
C ARG A 18 5.73 11.20 14.15
N PHE A 19 5.58 10.01 14.77
CA PHE A 19 5.80 9.84 16.21
C PHE A 19 7.27 9.91 16.59
N GLU A 20 8.18 9.45 15.74
CA GLU A 20 9.63 9.54 15.98
C GLU A 20 10.12 10.99 15.89
N SER A 21 9.59 11.79 14.96
CA SER A 21 9.90 13.22 14.91
C SER A 21 9.49 13.96 16.19
N ASP A 22 8.44 13.47 16.86
CA ASP A 22 7.95 13.99 18.13
C ASP A 22 8.64 13.36 19.36
N HIS A 23 9.67 12.51 19.17
CA HIS A 23 10.40 11.76 20.22
C HIS A 23 9.51 10.88 21.11
N VAL A 24 8.40 10.37 20.60
CA VAL A 24 7.44 9.54 21.32
C VAL A 24 7.69 8.06 21.03
N LYS A 25 8.15 7.29 22.03
CA LYS A 25 8.16 5.82 21.95
C LYS A 25 6.74 5.30 22.18
N VAL A 26 6.17 4.65 21.17
CA VAL A 26 4.84 4.05 21.25
C VAL A 26 4.96 2.65 21.87
N GLN A 27 4.41 2.47 23.06
CA GLN A 27 4.41 1.16 23.72
C GLN A 27 3.50 0.17 22.97
N GLY A 28 4.02 -1.03 22.69
CA GLY A 28 3.31 -2.07 21.93
C GLY A 28 3.40 -1.90 20.42
N VAL A 29 4.39 -1.14 19.95
CA VAL A 29 4.78 -1.06 18.54
C VAL A 29 6.25 -1.43 18.43
N ILE A 30 6.56 -2.44 17.61
CA ILE A 30 7.92 -2.90 17.32
C ILE A 30 8.27 -2.51 15.89
N LEU A 31 9.47 -2.00 15.71
CA LEU A 31 10.05 -1.73 14.39
C LEU A 31 11.29 -2.58 14.19
N THR A 32 11.40 -3.16 13.01
CA THR A 32 12.63 -3.77 12.50
C THR A 32 12.94 -3.21 11.12
N GLU A 33 14.23 -2.96 10.85
CA GLU A 33 14.70 -2.50 9.56
C GLU A 33 15.75 -3.47 9.03
N GLU A 34 15.60 -3.83 7.76
CA GLU A 34 16.58 -4.57 6.97
C GLU A 34 17.01 -3.66 5.81
N TYR A 35 18.28 -3.64 5.47
CA TYR A 35 18.79 -2.85 4.36
C TYR A 35 19.67 -3.71 3.47
N ASP A 36 19.31 -3.78 2.20
CA ASP A 36 20.12 -4.37 1.15
C ASP A 36 20.98 -3.26 0.54
N GLU A 37 22.28 -3.30 0.84
CA GLU A 37 23.24 -2.28 0.37
C GLU A 37 23.51 -2.39 -1.14
N GLU A 38 23.39 -3.58 -1.74
CA GLU A 38 23.67 -3.80 -3.14
C GLU A 38 22.59 -3.20 -4.03
N ASN A 39 21.33 -3.36 -3.65
CA ASN A 39 20.17 -2.89 -4.39
C ASN A 39 19.55 -1.60 -3.82
N GLU A 40 20.12 -1.04 -2.75
CA GLU A 40 19.58 0.12 -2.04
C GLU A 40 18.11 -0.07 -1.58
N ILE A 41 17.69 -1.32 -1.34
CA ILE A 41 16.33 -1.64 -0.91
C ILE A 41 16.27 -1.61 0.62
N ARG A 42 15.37 -0.79 1.16
CA ARG A 42 15.08 -0.75 2.59
C ARG A 42 13.75 -1.44 2.87
N ILE A 43 13.77 -2.32 3.86
CA ILE A 43 12.57 -3.03 4.31
C ILE A 43 12.32 -2.68 5.76
N THR A 44 11.17 -2.07 6.03
CA THR A 44 10.76 -1.67 7.36
C THR A 44 9.52 -2.45 7.77
N THR A 45 9.62 -3.22 8.84
CA THR A 45 8.48 -3.93 9.44
C THR A 45 8.01 -3.18 10.69
N VAL A 46 6.77 -2.73 10.68
CA VAL A 46 6.06 -2.16 11.83
C VAL A 46 5.07 -3.19 12.34
N ARG A 47 5.28 -3.72 13.54
CA ARG A 47 4.36 -4.64 14.20
C ARG A 47 3.65 -3.93 15.34
N ILE A 48 2.34 -3.83 15.23
CA ILE A 48 1.46 -3.28 16.26
C ILE A 48 0.90 -4.44 17.06
N GLU A 49 1.29 -4.57 18.34
CA GLU A 49 0.96 -5.74 19.16
C GLU A 49 -0.18 -5.47 20.16
N THR A 50 -0.49 -4.21 20.43
CA THR A 50 -1.47 -3.84 21.45
C THR A 50 -2.53 -2.90 20.94
N GLU A 51 -3.72 -2.96 21.53
CA GLU A 51 -4.83 -2.02 21.25
C GLU A 51 -4.44 -0.56 21.56
N ASN A 52 -3.56 -0.33 22.54
CA ASN A 52 -3.04 1.01 22.82
C ASN A 52 -2.13 1.48 21.68
N GLY A 53 -1.23 0.61 21.20
CA GLY A 53 -0.41 0.88 20.01
C GLY A 53 -1.29 1.18 18.79
N ALA A 54 -2.33 0.38 18.58
CA ALA A 54 -3.29 0.57 17.48
C ALA A 54 -4.00 1.93 17.54
N LYS A 55 -4.44 2.36 18.72
CA LYS A 55 -5.06 3.68 18.92
C LYS A 55 -4.11 4.83 18.65
N VAL A 56 -2.86 4.71 19.09
CA VAL A 56 -1.83 5.73 18.90
C VAL A 56 -1.45 5.82 17.43
N MET A 57 -1.18 4.68 16.79
CA MET A 57 -0.80 4.60 15.37
C MET A 57 -1.96 4.87 14.41
N GLY A 58 -3.22 4.85 14.87
CA GLY A 58 -4.39 4.95 14.00
C GLY A 58 -4.54 3.79 13.01
N LYS A 59 -3.87 2.66 13.29
CA LYS A 59 -3.86 1.44 12.46
C LYS A 59 -4.21 0.23 13.31
N PRO A 60 -4.89 -0.81 12.76
CA PRO A 60 -5.19 -2.04 13.48
C PRO A 60 -3.96 -2.76 14.04
N VAL A 61 -4.17 -3.60 15.06
CA VAL A 61 -3.17 -4.57 15.52
C VAL A 61 -2.83 -5.52 14.38
N GLY A 62 -1.53 -5.73 14.10
CA GLY A 62 -1.02 -6.56 13.00
C GLY A 62 0.34 -6.10 12.51
N SER A 63 0.75 -6.63 11.38
CA SER A 63 2.06 -6.42 10.77
C SER A 63 1.92 -5.58 9.49
N TYR A 64 2.82 -4.62 9.35
CA TYR A 64 2.92 -3.73 8.19
C TYR A 64 4.36 -3.74 7.71
N ILE A 65 4.59 -4.26 6.52
CA ILE A 65 5.91 -4.37 5.91
C ILE A 65 5.97 -3.36 4.77
N THR A 66 6.95 -2.49 4.80
CA THR A 66 7.18 -1.46 3.78
C THR A 66 8.50 -1.75 3.09
N ILE A 67 8.47 -1.96 1.79
CA ILE A 67 9.63 -2.12 0.92
C ILE A 67 9.82 -0.78 0.21
N GLU A 68 10.91 -0.07 0.50
CA GLU A 68 11.31 1.15 -0.19
C GLU A 68 12.41 0.78 -1.19
N ALA A 69 12.11 0.93 -2.48
CA ALA A 69 12.95 0.56 -3.61
C ALA A 69 13.08 1.78 -4.55
N PRO A 70 14.15 2.59 -4.42
CA PRO A 70 14.28 3.88 -5.11
C PRO A 70 14.19 3.78 -6.63
N GLU A 71 14.70 2.69 -7.21
CA GLU A 71 14.73 2.48 -8.66
C GLU A 71 13.52 1.69 -9.19
N MET A 72 12.49 1.43 -8.38
CA MET A 72 11.29 0.66 -8.79
C MET A 72 10.54 1.27 -9.98
N ALA A 73 10.68 2.57 -10.23
CA ALA A 73 10.12 3.22 -11.41
C ALA A 73 10.99 3.03 -12.68
N ALA A 74 12.26 2.63 -12.53
CA ALA A 74 13.18 2.44 -13.65
C ALA A 74 12.93 1.12 -14.40
N PRO A 75 13.28 1.03 -15.69
CA PRO A 75 13.13 -0.19 -16.49
C PRO A 75 14.34 -1.15 -16.31
N ASP A 76 14.60 -1.57 -15.09
CA ASP A 76 15.67 -2.52 -14.76
C ASP A 76 15.06 -3.88 -14.37
N GLU A 77 15.20 -4.89 -15.25
CA GLU A 77 14.61 -6.20 -15.06
C GLU A 77 15.21 -6.93 -13.85
N GLY A 78 16.52 -6.86 -13.64
CA GLY A 78 17.20 -7.49 -12.51
C GLY A 78 16.74 -6.92 -11.17
N TYR A 79 16.59 -5.60 -11.12
CA TYR A 79 16.07 -4.92 -9.93
C TYR A 79 14.61 -5.31 -9.63
N HIS A 80 13.78 -5.44 -10.67
CA HIS A 80 12.40 -5.89 -10.53
C HIS A 80 12.28 -7.35 -10.09
N GLU A 81 13.19 -8.21 -10.54
CA GLU A 81 13.27 -9.60 -10.08
C GLU A 81 13.58 -9.67 -8.57
N GLU A 82 14.55 -8.88 -8.09
CA GLU A 82 14.87 -8.80 -6.67
C GLU A 82 13.66 -8.33 -5.84
N ILE A 83 12.97 -7.27 -6.27
CA ILE A 83 11.74 -6.82 -5.59
C ILE A 83 10.69 -7.94 -5.56
N SER A 84 10.53 -8.70 -6.64
CA SER A 84 9.58 -9.81 -6.72
C SER A 84 9.92 -10.91 -5.71
N GLN A 85 11.21 -11.23 -5.52
CA GLN A 85 11.68 -12.20 -4.53
C GLN A 85 11.43 -11.72 -3.11
N GLN A 86 11.73 -10.46 -2.81
CA GLN A 86 11.44 -9.85 -1.50
C GLN A 86 9.93 -9.84 -1.20
N LEU A 87 9.09 -9.47 -2.17
CA LEU A 87 7.64 -9.52 -2.04
C LEU A 87 7.15 -10.94 -1.74
N ARG A 88 7.61 -11.94 -2.50
CA ARG A 88 7.29 -13.34 -2.27
C ARG A 88 7.64 -13.78 -0.85
N LYS A 89 8.86 -13.45 -0.37
CA LYS A 89 9.32 -13.77 0.98
C LYS A 89 8.38 -13.19 2.02
N PHE A 90 8.12 -11.89 1.99
CA PHE A 90 7.35 -11.21 3.02
C PHE A 90 5.85 -11.51 2.97
N ILE A 91 5.28 -11.72 1.79
CA ILE A 91 3.90 -12.21 1.69
C ILE A 91 3.81 -13.62 2.29
N GLY A 92 4.78 -14.50 1.99
CA GLY A 92 4.86 -15.85 2.55
C GLY A 92 4.95 -15.86 4.08
N GLU A 93 5.69 -14.93 4.69
CA GLU A 93 5.80 -14.78 6.15
C GLU A 93 4.48 -14.38 6.82
N LEU A 94 3.64 -13.61 6.11
CA LEU A 94 2.33 -13.17 6.60
C LEU A 94 1.22 -14.19 6.36
N LEU A 95 1.45 -15.23 5.55
CA LEU A 95 0.46 -16.27 5.33
C LEU A 95 0.14 -17.00 6.66
N PRO A 96 -1.15 -17.31 6.93
CA PRO A 96 -1.52 -18.10 8.09
C PRO A 96 -0.82 -19.46 8.10
N LYS A 97 -0.25 -19.85 9.27
CA LYS A 97 0.48 -21.12 9.44
C LYS A 97 -0.50 -22.31 9.53
N ARG A 98 -1.29 -22.54 8.50
CA ARG A 98 -2.20 -23.66 8.34
C ARG A 98 -2.20 -24.10 6.89
N LYS A 99 -2.64 -25.33 6.63
CA LYS A 99 -2.79 -25.81 5.24
C LYS A 99 -3.81 -24.91 4.52
N MET A 100 -3.42 -24.34 3.41
CA MET A 100 -4.23 -23.53 2.52
C MET A 100 -4.07 -24.04 1.10
N GLU A 101 -5.15 -24.05 0.33
CA GLU A 101 -5.16 -24.57 -1.02
C GLU A 101 -5.82 -23.61 -2.01
N LYS A 102 -6.68 -22.71 -1.51
CA LYS A 102 -7.49 -21.82 -2.34
C LYS A 102 -7.22 -20.37 -2.01
N ILE A 103 -6.93 -19.59 -3.03
CA ILE A 103 -6.68 -18.16 -2.89
C ILE A 103 -7.56 -17.36 -3.84
N LEU A 104 -8.08 -16.25 -3.32
CA LEU A 104 -8.75 -15.24 -4.13
C LEU A 104 -7.89 -13.98 -4.16
N VAL A 105 -7.54 -13.52 -5.35
CA VAL A 105 -6.84 -12.25 -5.56
C VAL A 105 -7.84 -11.20 -6.05
N VAL A 106 -7.83 -10.03 -5.42
CA VAL A 106 -8.70 -8.92 -5.78
C VAL A 106 -7.88 -7.71 -6.17
N GLY A 107 -7.95 -7.31 -7.43
CA GLY A 107 -7.37 -6.07 -7.94
C GLY A 107 -8.36 -4.92 -7.78
N LEU A 108 -8.13 -4.05 -6.79
CA LEU A 108 -8.94 -2.84 -6.58
C LEU A 108 -8.54 -1.75 -7.57
N GLY A 109 -9.45 -0.82 -7.78
CA GLY A 109 -9.24 0.38 -8.57
C GLY A 109 -10.02 0.41 -9.88
N ASN A 110 -9.78 1.47 -10.64
CA ASN A 110 -10.43 1.74 -11.90
C ASN A 110 -9.43 1.59 -13.07
N ARG A 111 -9.64 0.59 -13.91
CA ARG A 111 -8.81 0.32 -15.08
C ARG A 111 -8.71 1.51 -16.06
N GLN A 112 -9.69 2.39 -16.05
CA GLN A 112 -9.75 3.56 -16.93
C GLN A 112 -9.00 4.79 -16.37
N VAL A 113 -8.52 4.71 -15.14
CA VAL A 113 -7.77 5.77 -14.46
C VAL A 113 -6.38 5.22 -14.16
N THR A 114 -5.39 5.57 -14.96
CA THR A 114 -4.06 4.95 -14.94
C THR A 114 -3.45 4.84 -13.54
N PRO A 115 -3.40 5.89 -12.70
CA PRO A 115 -2.85 5.76 -11.36
C PRO A 115 -3.62 4.79 -10.45
N ASP A 116 -4.88 4.50 -10.78
CA ASP A 116 -5.79 3.63 -10.03
C ASP A 116 -5.90 2.23 -10.66
N ALA A 117 -5.12 1.94 -11.71
CA ALA A 117 -5.20 0.68 -12.47
C ALA A 117 -4.21 -0.40 -12.00
N LEU A 118 -3.48 -0.18 -10.91
CA LEU A 118 -2.47 -1.11 -10.38
C LEU A 118 -3.07 -2.51 -10.15
N GLY A 119 -4.08 -2.61 -9.30
CA GLY A 119 -4.73 -3.87 -8.96
C GLY A 119 -5.29 -4.61 -10.18
N PRO A 120 -6.06 -3.94 -11.07
CA PRO A 120 -6.49 -4.50 -12.35
C PRO A 120 -5.36 -5.08 -13.21
N TYR A 121 -4.22 -4.40 -13.32
CA TYR A 121 -3.09 -4.88 -14.13
C TYR A 121 -2.34 -6.03 -13.47
N VAL A 122 -2.27 -6.08 -12.14
CA VAL A 122 -1.74 -7.26 -11.43
C VAL A 122 -2.58 -8.49 -11.78
N VAL A 123 -3.91 -8.39 -11.70
CA VAL A 123 -4.82 -9.51 -12.00
C VAL A 123 -4.65 -9.99 -13.45
N ASP A 124 -4.41 -9.09 -14.40
CA ASP A 124 -4.21 -9.46 -15.82
C ASP A 124 -3.01 -10.36 -16.06
N ASN A 125 -2.00 -10.30 -15.20
CA ASN A 125 -0.73 -11.05 -15.33
C ASN A 125 -0.65 -12.27 -14.40
N LEU A 126 -1.73 -12.61 -13.65
CA LEU A 126 -1.73 -13.76 -12.76
C LEU A 126 -2.00 -15.07 -13.50
N HIS A 127 -1.33 -16.12 -13.04
CA HIS A 127 -1.60 -17.50 -13.46
C HIS A 127 -2.82 -18.04 -12.71
N ILE A 128 -3.98 -18.02 -13.34
CA ILE A 128 -5.25 -18.49 -12.76
C ILE A 128 -5.37 -20.00 -12.97
N THR A 129 -5.50 -20.75 -11.89
CA THR A 129 -5.48 -22.22 -11.88
C THR A 129 -6.79 -22.85 -11.43
N ARG A 130 -7.68 -22.12 -10.73
CA ARG A 130 -8.90 -22.68 -10.14
C ARG A 130 -9.74 -23.46 -11.15
N HIS A 131 -10.02 -22.90 -12.33
CA HIS A 131 -10.84 -23.54 -13.36
C HIS A 131 -10.21 -24.81 -13.90
N ILE A 132 -8.86 -24.85 -14.03
CA ILE A 132 -8.12 -26.02 -14.49
C ILE A 132 -8.21 -27.14 -13.44
N ILE A 133 -8.01 -26.78 -12.16
CA ILE A 133 -8.03 -27.74 -11.06
C ILE A 133 -9.43 -28.33 -10.85
N GLU A 134 -10.47 -27.51 -10.97
CA GLU A 134 -11.87 -27.97 -10.81
C GLU A 134 -12.32 -28.88 -11.96
N GLU A 135 -11.90 -28.61 -13.19
CA GLU A 135 -12.31 -29.38 -14.38
C GLU A 135 -11.46 -30.66 -14.55
N TYR A 136 -10.13 -30.55 -14.36
CA TYR A 136 -9.18 -31.61 -14.74
C TYR A 136 -8.36 -32.18 -13.57
N GLY A 137 -8.50 -31.61 -12.35
CA GLY A 137 -7.70 -31.95 -11.19
C GLY A 137 -6.32 -31.30 -11.18
N LYS A 138 -5.63 -31.37 -10.04
CA LYS A 138 -4.30 -30.75 -9.84
C LYS A 138 -3.25 -31.22 -10.84
N TYR A 139 -3.30 -32.48 -11.26
CA TYR A 139 -2.36 -33.06 -12.25
C TYR A 139 -2.33 -32.31 -13.58
N ALA A 140 -3.42 -31.62 -13.95
CA ALA A 140 -3.47 -30.90 -15.21
C ALA A 140 -2.61 -29.61 -15.21
N THR A 141 -2.18 -29.14 -14.04
CA THR A 141 -1.28 -28.00 -13.92
C THR A 141 0.20 -28.37 -14.13
N GLY A 142 0.52 -29.69 -14.16
CA GLY A 142 1.89 -30.16 -14.26
C GLY A 142 2.68 -30.17 -12.95
N GLU A 143 2.04 -29.77 -11.84
CA GLU A 143 2.65 -29.66 -10.52
C GLU A 143 1.80 -30.39 -9.47
N ASP A 144 2.46 -31.10 -8.54
CA ASP A 144 1.77 -31.88 -7.51
C ASP A 144 1.15 -31.01 -6.41
N GLU A 145 1.75 -29.86 -6.16
CA GLU A 145 1.32 -28.91 -5.12
C GLU A 145 1.15 -27.50 -5.70
N VAL A 146 0.00 -27.26 -6.30
CA VAL A 146 -0.37 -25.94 -6.85
C VAL A 146 -1.56 -25.37 -6.10
N TRP A 147 -1.56 -24.06 -5.92
CA TRP A 147 -2.69 -23.36 -5.37
C TRP A 147 -3.84 -23.24 -6.38
N SER A 148 -5.06 -23.38 -5.88
CA SER A 148 -6.26 -23.03 -6.64
C SER A 148 -6.45 -21.51 -6.61
N VAL A 149 -5.92 -20.82 -7.62
CA VAL A 149 -5.92 -19.36 -7.73
C VAL A 149 -7.12 -18.90 -8.54
N SER A 150 -7.90 -17.99 -7.97
CA SER A 150 -8.93 -17.23 -8.66
C SER A 150 -8.68 -15.74 -8.48
N ALA A 151 -9.12 -14.91 -9.42
CA ALA A 151 -8.97 -13.46 -9.31
C ALA A 151 -10.20 -12.71 -9.85
N ILE A 152 -10.44 -11.51 -9.30
CA ILE A 152 -11.46 -10.59 -9.78
C ILE A 152 -10.95 -9.14 -9.77
N VAL A 153 -11.51 -8.34 -10.67
CA VAL A 153 -11.44 -6.89 -10.67
C VAL A 153 -12.87 -6.38 -10.48
N PRO A 154 -13.29 -6.05 -9.24
CA PRO A 154 -14.68 -5.71 -8.94
C PRO A 154 -15.12 -4.36 -9.54
N GLY A 155 -14.18 -3.54 -9.98
CA GLY A 155 -14.42 -2.17 -10.40
C GLY A 155 -14.67 -1.23 -9.22
N VAL A 156 -15.14 -0.03 -9.52
CA VAL A 156 -15.43 1.01 -8.53
C VAL A 156 -16.93 1.25 -8.39
N MET A 157 -17.36 1.72 -7.21
CA MET A 157 -18.77 1.96 -6.91
C MET A 157 -19.45 2.88 -7.93
N GLY A 158 -18.74 3.87 -8.49
CA GLY A 158 -19.29 4.74 -9.53
C GLY A 158 -19.66 4.03 -10.84
N GLN A 159 -19.10 2.85 -11.09
CA GLN A 159 -19.38 2.02 -12.26
C GLN A 159 -20.44 0.93 -11.95
N THR A 160 -20.35 0.34 -10.75
CA THR A 160 -21.13 -0.85 -10.38
C THR A 160 -22.39 -0.53 -9.58
N GLY A 161 -22.43 0.61 -8.89
CA GLY A 161 -23.47 0.95 -7.92
C GLY A 161 -23.39 0.16 -6.61
N MET A 162 -22.35 -0.66 -6.42
CA MET A 162 -22.16 -1.53 -5.25
C MET A 162 -20.87 -1.16 -4.51
N GLU A 163 -20.88 -1.34 -3.20
CA GLU A 163 -19.63 -1.31 -2.42
C GLU A 163 -18.75 -2.48 -2.82
N THR A 164 -17.44 -2.23 -2.99
CA THR A 164 -16.49 -3.28 -3.39
C THR A 164 -16.50 -4.47 -2.43
N VAL A 165 -16.66 -4.23 -1.12
CA VAL A 165 -16.76 -5.29 -0.12
C VAL A 165 -17.99 -6.19 -0.30
N GLU A 166 -19.10 -5.67 -0.81
CA GLU A 166 -20.31 -6.48 -1.10
C GLU A 166 -20.04 -7.48 -2.22
N VAL A 167 -19.38 -7.02 -3.29
CA VAL A 167 -18.98 -7.88 -4.41
C VAL A 167 -18.02 -8.97 -3.92
N ILE A 168 -16.99 -8.58 -3.15
CA ILE A 168 -16.00 -9.53 -2.61
C ILE A 168 -16.66 -10.56 -1.71
N ARG A 169 -17.55 -10.16 -0.81
CA ARG A 169 -18.26 -11.09 0.07
C ARG A 169 -19.10 -12.11 -0.71
N GLY A 170 -19.75 -11.68 -1.78
CA GLY A 170 -20.49 -12.59 -2.67
C GLY A 170 -19.58 -13.65 -3.30
N VAL A 171 -18.41 -13.23 -3.81
CA VAL A 171 -17.44 -14.14 -4.41
C VAL A 171 -16.81 -15.05 -3.35
N VAL A 172 -16.43 -14.54 -2.18
CA VAL A 172 -15.90 -15.35 -1.07
C VAL A 172 -16.90 -16.41 -0.62
N ALA A 173 -18.19 -16.07 -0.51
CA ALA A 173 -19.23 -17.03 -0.14
C ALA A 173 -19.39 -18.19 -1.14
N GLU A 174 -19.22 -17.91 -2.43
CA GLU A 174 -19.35 -18.90 -3.52
C GLU A 174 -18.06 -19.71 -3.69
N THR A 175 -16.91 -19.06 -3.78
CA THR A 175 -15.62 -19.72 -4.11
C THR A 175 -14.91 -20.33 -2.90
N LYS A 176 -15.25 -19.88 -1.69
CA LYS A 176 -14.71 -20.36 -0.39
C LYS A 176 -13.19 -20.44 -0.38
N PRO A 177 -12.50 -19.33 -0.61
CA PRO A 177 -11.04 -19.29 -0.53
C PRO A 177 -10.58 -19.36 0.93
N ASP A 178 -9.36 -19.86 1.13
CA ASP A 178 -8.73 -19.91 2.45
C ASP A 178 -8.17 -18.55 2.89
N ILE A 179 -7.82 -17.72 1.90
CA ILE A 179 -7.24 -16.39 2.08
C ILE A 179 -7.60 -15.47 0.93
N LEU A 180 -7.68 -14.18 1.23
CA LEU A 180 -7.88 -13.08 0.29
C LEU A 180 -6.61 -12.25 0.18
N LEU A 181 -6.08 -12.06 -1.03
CA LEU A 181 -5.07 -11.05 -1.33
C LEU A 181 -5.73 -9.87 -2.03
N VAL A 182 -5.48 -8.66 -1.53
CA VAL A 182 -6.07 -7.43 -2.07
C VAL A 182 -4.96 -6.49 -2.53
N ILE A 183 -5.00 -6.07 -3.79
CA ILE A 183 -4.04 -5.14 -4.37
C ILE A 183 -4.72 -3.80 -4.64
N ASP A 184 -4.13 -2.69 -4.19
CA ASP A 184 -4.68 -1.34 -4.35
C ASP A 184 -3.61 -0.30 -4.65
N ALA A 185 -4.03 0.75 -5.34
CA ALA A 185 -3.25 1.95 -5.52
C ALA A 185 -3.47 2.90 -4.33
N LEU A 186 -2.40 3.34 -3.69
CA LEU A 186 -2.44 4.17 -2.50
C LEU A 186 -2.13 5.65 -2.82
N ALA A 187 -2.41 6.53 -1.87
CA ALA A 187 -1.93 7.90 -1.85
C ALA A 187 -0.74 8.03 -0.89
N ALA A 188 0.36 8.60 -1.38
CA ALA A 188 1.51 8.95 -0.56
C ALA A 188 1.30 10.29 0.14
N ARG A 189 1.83 10.40 1.35
CA ARG A 189 1.95 11.65 2.09
C ARG A 189 3.32 12.30 1.91
N ASN A 190 4.29 11.55 1.38
CA ASN A 190 5.62 12.02 1.07
C ASN A 190 5.90 11.75 -0.42
N SER A 191 6.19 12.82 -1.17
CA SER A 191 6.42 12.72 -2.61
C SER A 191 7.60 11.79 -2.98
N LYS A 192 8.57 11.60 -2.07
CA LYS A 192 9.72 10.70 -2.26
C LYS A 192 9.33 9.22 -2.36
N ARG A 193 8.16 8.83 -1.82
CA ARG A 193 7.68 7.45 -1.82
C ARG A 193 6.83 7.08 -3.03
N LEU A 194 6.47 8.07 -3.83
CA LEU A 194 5.61 7.89 -5.00
C LEU A 194 6.26 6.93 -6.01
N ASN A 195 5.59 5.82 -6.31
CA ASN A 195 6.06 4.75 -7.19
C ASN A 195 7.40 4.10 -6.79
N ARG A 196 7.79 4.21 -5.51
CA ARG A 196 9.06 3.69 -4.98
C ARG A 196 8.89 2.88 -3.71
N THR A 197 7.64 2.61 -3.34
CA THR A 197 7.32 1.96 -2.07
C THR A 197 6.21 0.95 -2.29
N ILE A 198 6.35 -0.23 -1.70
CA ILE A 198 5.27 -1.23 -1.63
C ILE A 198 4.99 -1.50 -0.16
N GLN A 199 3.74 -1.42 0.26
CA GLN A 199 3.31 -1.82 1.58
C GLN A 199 2.53 -3.13 1.54
N ILE A 200 2.86 -4.06 2.44
CA ILE A 200 2.14 -5.30 2.67
C ILE A 200 1.60 -5.28 4.10
N ALA A 201 0.36 -5.70 4.31
CA ALA A 201 -0.24 -5.76 5.64
C ALA A 201 -1.19 -6.96 5.80
N ASP A 202 -1.17 -7.59 6.98
CA ASP A 202 -2.08 -8.69 7.34
C ASP A 202 -3.41 -8.22 7.96
N THR A 203 -3.64 -6.92 7.99
CA THR A 203 -4.81 -6.29 8.61
C THR A 203 -5.92 -5.94 7.62
N GLY A 204 -5.68 -6.17 6.33
CA GLY A 204 -6.56 -5.72 5.25
C GLY A 204 -6.34 -4.26 4.88
N ILE A 205 -7.32 -3.65 4.21
CA ILE A 205 -7.22 -2.32 3.62
C ILE A 205 -8.52 -1.52 3.76
N ASN A 206 -8.39 -0.19 3.80
CA ASN A 206 -9.49 0.77 3.68
C ASN A 206 -9.40 1.45 2.31
N PRO A 207 -10.11 0.96 1.27
CA PRO A 207 -9.97 1.48 -0.07
C PRO A 207 -10.30 2.97 -0.14
N GLY A 208 -9.43 3.76 -0.81
CA GLY A 208 -9.65 5.18 -1.03
C GLY A 208 -9.50 6.07 0.20
N SER A 209 -9.02 5.57 1.35
CA SER A 209 -8.84 6.37 2.56
C SER A 209 -7.86 7.52 2.36
N GLY A 210 -6.79 7.30 1.62
CA GLY A 210 -5.77 8.33 1.31
C GLY A 210 -6.29 9.46 0.42
N VAL A 211 -7.31 9.22 -0.38
CA VAL A 211 -7.94 10.23 -1.24
C VAL A 211 -9.26 10.80 -0.66
N GLY A 212 -9.54 10.51 0.60
CA GLY A 212 -10.70 11.04 1.30
C GLY A 212 -12.03 10.33 1.01
N ASN A 213 -11.99 9.21 0.30
CA ASN A 213 -13.16 8.37 0.07
C ASN A 213 -13.37 7.43 1.26
N HIS A 214 -14.47 7.59 1.98
CA HIS A 214 -14.86 6.68 3.06
C HIS A 214 -15.60 5.48 2.48
N ARG A 215 -14.90 4.37 2.31
CA ARG A 215 -15.47 3.09 1.89
C ARG A 215 -15.37 2.06 3.01
N ASN A 216 -16.16 1.01 2.90
CA ASN A 216 -16.10 -0.09 3.85
C ASN A 216 -14.74 -0.80 3.76
N ALA A 217 -14.11 -1.03 4.92
CA ALA A 217 -12.85 -1.74 5.02
C ALA A 217 -12.97 -3.19 4.53
N ILE A 218 -11.94 -3.68 3.85
CA ILE A 218 -11.78 -5.08 3.46
C ILE A 218 -10.80 -5.70 4.45
N THR A 219 -11.34 -6.38 5.44
CA THR A 219 -10.62 -6.99 6.56
C THR A 219 -11.18 -8.38 6.84
N GLU A 220 -10.48 -9.19 7.63
CA GLU A 220 -11.00 -10.48 8.07
C GLU A 220 -12.39 -10.37 8.73
N LYS A 221 -12.62 -9.30 9.51
CA LYS A 221 -13.93 -9.05 10.16
C LYS A 221 -15.05 -8.83 9.15
N THR A 222 -14.77 -8.21 8.01
CA THR A 222 -15.80 -7.86 7.01
C THR A 222 -16.03 -8.95 5.99
N VAL A 223 -15.00 -9.74 5.62
CA VAL A 223 -15.11 -10.79 4.60
C VAL A 223 -15.12 -12.21 5.16
N GLY A 224 -14.77 -12.41 6.45
CA GLY A 224 -14.85 -13.69 7.14
C GLY A 224 -13.69 -14.64 6.93
N ILE A 225 -12.63 -14.22 6.23
CA ILE A 225 -11.39 -14.98 5.98
C ILE A 225 -10.18 -14.05 6.14
N PRO A 226 -8.97 -14.58 6.40
CA PRO A 226 -7.75 -13.78 6.46
C PRO A 226 -7.54 -12.93 5.21
N VAL A 227 -7.04 -11.71 5.40
CA VAL A 227 -6.80 -10.75 4.31
C VAL A 227 -5.37 -10.22 4.39
N ILE A 228 -4.62 -10.35 3.30
CA ILE A 228 -3.35 -9.64 3.11
C ILE A 228 -3.59 -8.56 2.06
N ALA A 229 -3.18 -7.34 2.37
CA ALA A 229 -3.24 -6.21 1.47
C ALA A 229 -1.86 -5.85 0.94
N ILE A 230 -1.77 -5.52 -0.34
CA ILE A 230 -0.57 -5.04 -1.03
C ILE A 230 -0.94 -3.69 -1.65
N GLY A 231 -0.19 -2.66 -1.33
CA GLY A 231 -0.47 -1.33 -1.83
C GLY A 231 0.77 -0.58 -2.31
N VAL A 232 0.61 0.20 -3.37
CA VAL A 232 1.67 1.05 -3.92
C VAL A 232 1.15 2.48 -4.04
N PRO A 233 1.86 3.48 -3.51
CA PRO A 233 1.48 4.87 -3.70
C PRO A 233 1.76 5.31 -5.15
N THR A 234 0.69 5.61 -5.87
CA THR A 234 0.71 6.04 -7.28
C THR A 234 0.34 7.50 -7.47
N VAL A 235 -0.21 8.12 -6.43
CA VAL A 235 -0.58 9.53 -6.40
C VAL A 235 -0.15 10.20 -5.11
N VAL A 236 0.00 11.51 -5.16
CA VAL A 236 0.24 12.37 -4.00
C VAL A 236 -0.67 13.59 -4.08
N ASP A 237 -1.20 14.04 -2.94
CA ASP A 237 -1.99 15.27 -2.84
C ASP A 237 -1.11 16.49 -3.20
N ALA A 238 -1.64 17.42 -3.98
CA ALA A 238 -0.95 18.65 -4.35
C ALA A 238 -0.51 19.47 -3.13
N ALA A 239 -1.32 19.52 -2.07
CA ALA A 239 -0.96 20.18 -0.82
C ALA A 239 0.26 19.53 -0.13
N THR A 240 0.42 18.21 -0.24
CA THR A 240 1.59 17.50 0.23
C THR A 240 2.87 17.92 -0.51
N ILE A 241 2.83 18.06 -1.84
CA ILE A 241 4.00 18.50 -2.63
C ILE A 241 4.45 19.90 -2.20
N VAL A 242 3.50 20.81 -1.97
CA VAL A 242 3.81 22.15 -1.51
C VAL A 242 4.38 22.11 -0.09
N GLY A 243 3.84 21.27 0.79
CA GLY A 243 4.36 21.05 2.14
C GLY A 243 5.82 20.55 2.12
N ASP A 244 6.10 19.51 1.36
CA ASP A 244 7.45 18.96 1.19
C ASP A 244 8.42 20.03 0.65
N THR A 245 7.95 20.85 -0.31
CA THR A 245 8.74 21.94 -0.88
C THR A 245 9.04 23.03 0.16
N MET A 246 8.05 23.40 0.97
CA MET A 246 8.25 24.37 2.06
C MET A 246 9.20 23.85 3.13
N ASP A 247 9.10 22.61 3.54
CA ASP A 247 10.00 22.02 4.53
C ASP A 247 11.44 21.93 4.01
N ASN A 248 11.63 21.59 2.73
CA ASN A 248 12.95 21.65 2.07
C ASN A 248 13.49 23.10 2.01
N LEU A 249 12.65 24.08 1.68
CA LEU A 249 13.03 25.49 1.65
C LEU A 249 13.44 25.98 3.04
N LEU A 250 12.65 25.64 4.08
CA LEU A 250 12.97 26.01 5.47
C LEU A 250 14.30 25.41 5.92
N SER A 251 14.56 24.17 5.56
CA SER A 251 15.83 23.49 5.85
C SER A 251 17.01 24.18 5.14
N ALA A 252 16.84 24.60 3.89
CA ALA A 252 17.86 25.34 3.15
C ALA A 252 18.10 26.77 3.73
N VAL A 253 17.05 27.44 4.16
CA VAL A 253 17.13 28.77 4.78
C VAL A 253 17.84 28.73 6.15
N GLU A 254 17.74 27.63 6.89
CA GLU A 254 18.43 27.43 8.18
C GLU A 254 19.95 27.36 8.05
N VAL A 255 20.44 26.84 6.95
CA VAL A 255 21.88 26.80 6.67
C VAL A 255 22.42 28.20 6.36
N SER A 256 21.55 29.14 5.99
CA SER A 256 21.90 30.52 5.66
C SER A 256 21.87 31.42 6.92
N GLU A 257 23.03 31.95 7.33
CA GLU A 257 23.13 32.82 8.51
C GLU A 257 22.27 34.09 8.46
N SER A 258 21.96 34.58 7.27
CA SER A 258 21.17 35.82 7.06
C SER A 258 19.66 35.61 7.16
N LEU A 259 19.15 34.38 7.09
CA LEU A 259 17.73 34.07 6.98
C LEU A 259 17.16 33.25 8.15
N LYS A 260 18.01 32.86 9.12
CA LYS A 260 17.60 32.04 10.29
C LYS A 260 16.38 32.60 11.07
N GLY A 261 16.20 33.91 11.11
CA GLY A 261 15.08 34.56 11.84
C GLY A 261 13.71 34.33 11.18
N MET A 262 13.64 34.14 9.86
CA MET A 262 12.38 33.88 9.14
C MET A 262 11.91 32.43 9.29
N ALA A 263 12.84 31.48 9.34
CA ALA A 263 12.54 30.06 9.50
C ALA A 263 11.87 29.74 10.85
N SER A 264 12.24 30.45 11.92
CA SER A 264 11.74 30.20 13.28
C SER A 264 10.23 30.40 13.44
N VAL A 265 9.64 31.34 12.72
CA VAL A 265 8.19 31.62 12.79
C VAL A 265 7.38 30.47 12.17
N ILE A 266 7.79 29.97 11.01
CA ILE A 266 7.05 28.91 10.31
C ILE A 266 7.28 27.54 10.98
N LYS A 267 8.43 27.32 11.62
CA LYS A 267 8.71 26.11 12.41
C LYS A 267 7.87 26.01 13.68
N GLY A 268 7.37 27.09 14.20
CA GLY A 268 6.46 27.09 15.35
C GLY A 268 5.12 26.41 15.09
N TYR A 269 4.75 26.22 13.82
CA TYR A 269 3.54 25.48 13.45
C TYR A 269 3.78 23.98 13.45
N SER A 270 2.81 23.22 13.97
CA SER A 270 2.79 21.77 13.82
C SER A 270 2.64 21.36 12.35
N PRO A 271 3.02 20.13 11.95
CA PRO A 271 2.81 19.66 10.57
C PRO A 271 1.36 19.78 10.09
N ALA A 272 0.41 19.57 10.99
CA ALA A 272 -1.02 19.71 10.68
C ALA A 272 -1.42 21.17 10.40
N GLU A 273 -0.94 22.11 11.23
CA GLU A 273 -1.21 23.55 11.04
C GLU A 273 -0.55 24.07 9.75
N LYS A 274 0.67 23.62 9.45
CA LYS A 274 1.35 23.93 8.16
C LYS A 274 0.53 23.41 6.98
N TYR A 275 0.05 22.17 7.06
CA TYR A 275 -0.75 21.57 5.98
C TYR A 275 -2.06 22.34 5.77
N GLU A 276 -2.79 22.70 6.83
CA GLU A 276 -4.02 23.51 6.70
C GLU A 276 -3.73 24.91 6.17
N LEU A 277 -2.66 25.56 6.61
CA LEU A 277 -2.25 26.86 6.09
C LEU A 277 -1.91 26.78 4.59
N ILE A 278 -1.18 25.75 4.17
CA ILE A 278 -0.87 25.50 2.77
C ILE A 278 -2.15 25.28 1.97
N LYS A 279 -3.06 24.49 2.51
CA LYS A 279 -4.34 24.19 1.89
C LYS A 279 -5.21 25.43 1.72
N GLU A 280 -5.25 26.32 2.72
CA GLU A 280 -5.92 27.62 2.63
C GLU A 280 -5.28 28.55 1.60
N LEU A 281 -3.95 28.57 1.52
CA LEU A 281 -3.21 29.42 0.55
C LEU A 281 -3.33 28.91 -0.88
N ILE A 282 -3.39 27.60 -1.06
CA ILE A 282 -3.49 26.92 -2.37
C ILE A 282 -4.95 26.78 -2.82
N ALA A 283 -5.88 26.71 -1.85
CA ALA A 283 -7.31 26.62 -2.13
C ALA A 283 -7.83 27.92 -2.80
N PRO A 284 -8.89 27.87 -3.60
CA PRO A 284 -9.74 26.70 -3.86
C PRO A 284 -9.29 25.82 -5.04
N HIS A 285 -8.26 26.20 -5.77
CA HIS A 285 -7.96 25.63 -7.10
C HIS A 285 -7.23 24.27 -7.07
N LEU A 286 -6.45 23.97 -6.03
CA LEU A 286 -5.67 22.74 -5.91
C LEU A 286 -6.19 21.79 -4.82
N ASN A 287 -7.21 22.17 -4.07
CA ASN A 287 -7.78 21.31 -3.04
C ASN A 287 -8.49 20.11 -3.67
N GLY A 288 -8.03 18.89 -3.30
CA GLY A 288 -8.53 17.64 -3.89
C GLY A 288 -7.86 17.29 -5.22
N MET A 289 -6.80 17.98 -5.62
CA MET A 289 -6.00 17.66 -6.78
C MET A 289 -4.92 16.65 -6.41
N PHE A 290 -4.89 15.52 -7.12
CA PHE A 290 -3.85 14.51 -6.97
C PHE A 290 -2.89 14.56 -8.15
N VAL A 291 -1.61 14.42 -7.86
CA VAL A 291 -0.52 14.50 -8.83
C VAL A 291 0.14 13.14 -8.96
N THR A 292 0.52 12.80 -10.17
CA THR A 292 1.25 11.58 -10.52
C THR A 292 2.37 11.91 -11.52
N PRO A 293 3.45 11.11 -11.59
CA PRO A 293 4.51 11.32 -12.59
C PRO A 293 3.99 11.20 -14.03
N LYS A 294 4.67 11.85 -14.95
CA LYS A 294 4.30 11.86 -16.38
C LYS A 294 4.35 10.49 -17.07
N ASP A 295 5.17 9.59 -16.55
CA ASP A 295 5.43 8.23 -17.03
C ASP A 295 4.64 7.16 -16.25
N ILE A 296 3.57 7.57 -15.58
CA ILE A 296 2.76 6.70 -14.73
C ILE A 296 2.20 5.48 -15.49
N ASP A 297 1.90 5.61 -16.79
CA ASP A 297 1.35 4.53 -17.60
C ASP A 297 2.31 3.33 -17.67
N GLU A 298 3.59 3.60 -17.92
CA GLU A 298 4.61 2.56 -17.97
C GLU A 298 4.97 2.06 -16.58
N THR A 299 5.10 2.97 -15.63
CA THR A 299 5.48 2.67 -14.25
C THR A 299 4.46 1.77 -13.57
N VAL A 300 3.16 2.07 -13.66
CA VAL A 300 2.10 1.23 -13.07
C VAL A 300 2.09 -0.15 -13.70
N ARG A 301 2.25 -0.27 -15.00
CA ARG A 301 2.33 -1.58 -15.68
C ARG A 301 3.52 -2.40 -15.22
N ARG A 302 4.70 -1.77 -15.10
CA ARG A 302 5.92 -2.43 -14.64
C ARG A 302 5.80 -2.93 -13.20
N ILE A 303 5.36 -2.06 -12.29
CA ILE A 303 5.13 -2.42 -10.89
C ILE A 303 4.07 -3.52 -10.77
N SER A 304 3.01 -3.45 -11.58
CA SER A 304 1.98 -4.50 -11.60
C SER A 304 2.54 -5.83 -12.03
N TYR A 305 3.43 -5.85 -13.02
CA TYR A 305 4.13 -7.06 -13.46
C TYR A 305 5.01 -7.61 -12.35
N THR A 306 5.81 -6.77 -11.67
CA THR A 306 6.65 -7.16 -10.53
C THR A 306 5.83 -7.82 -9.42
N ILE A 307 4.68 -7.24 -9.06
CA ILE A 307 3.78 -7.82 -8.04
C ILE A 307 3.19 -9.15 -8.53
N SER A 308 2.76 -9.23 -9.79
CA SER A 308 2.20 -10.47 -10.34
C SER A 308 3.22 -11.60 -10.40
N GLU A 309 4.48 -11.30 -10.76
CA GLU A 309 5.56 -12.29 -10.73
C GLU A 309 5.82 -12.82 -9.31
N ALA A 310 5.87 -11.93 -8.32
CA ALA A 310 6.00 -12.35 -6.92
C ALA A 310 4.87 -13.31 -6.49
N LEU A 311 3.64 -13.00 -6.88
CA LEU A 311 2.47 -13.81 -6.58
C LEU A 311 2.48 -15.14 -7.37
N ASN A 312 2.82 -15.12 -8.66
CA ASN A 312 2.95 -16.32 -9.47
C ASN A 312 4.01 -17.27 -8.89
N MET A 313 5.18 -16.74 -8.49
CA MET A 313 6.21 -17.53 -7.81
C MET A 313 5.75 -18.07 -6.45
N LEU A 314 4.93 -17.30 -5.70
CA LEU A 314 4.38 -17.75 -4.42
C LEU A 314 3.39 -18.90 -4.61
N PHE A 315 2.55 -18.83 -5.63
CA PHE A 315 1.48 -19.81 -5.89
C PHE A 315 2.01 -21.09 -6.56
N ALA A 316 3.11 -21.02 -7.31
CA ALA A 316 3.79 -22.15 -7.89
C ALA A 316 4.67 -22.91 -6.89
N ALA A 317 5.16 -22.23 -5.82
CA ALA A 317 5.96 -22.89 -4.80
C ALA A 317 5.07 -23.69 -3.86
N SER A 318 5.39 -24.96 -3.67
CA SER A 318 4.83 -25.81 -2.61
C SER A 318 4.86 -25.08 -1.28
N ALA A 319 3.73 -25.04 -0.59
CA ALA A 319 3.69 -24.58 0.80
C ALA A 319 4.50 -25.61 1.65
N THR A 320 5.81 -25.36 1.79
CA THR A 320 6.70 -26.12 2.69
C THR A 320 6.46 -25.72 4.13
#